data_fedf3c1bbe64ba216fb6ceda875b98d0
#
_entry.id   fedf3c1bbe64ba216fb6ceda875b98d0
#
_cell.length_a   1.000
_cell.length_b   1.000
_cell.length_c   1.000
_cell.angle_alpha   90.00
_cell.angle_beta   90.00
_cell.angle_gamma   90.00
#
_symmetry.space_group_name_H-M   'P 1'
#
loop_
_entity.id
_entity.type
_entity.pdbx_description
1 polymer ?
#
loop_
_entity_poly.entity_id
_entity_poly.type
_entity_poly.pdbx_seq_one_letter_code
_entity_poly.pdbx_strand_id
1 'polypeptide(L)'
;MAPETTVIERVVGSCGELVLQRRDGHYEMVANGVFLMDTRVRRSELLQVTAAADRMPPPGRMLIGGLGVGFALAAALAHPGIGEVHVLEWEPAVLRWNRGRLAPLNGDALGDRRVRTHEADVVQWLAKAPAGSLDAICLDVDNGPEWLVSPGNAWLYAHEGLRTAARVLSPDGVLTIWSAARTPALVVRMHEHFTEVDVIEVSVGRGEPDVILLARGPRISGVARSGSTASGPTRID
;
A
#
# COMPACT_ATOMS: atom_id res chain seq x y z
N MET A 1 17.23 -4.42 -32.82
CA MET A 1 15.96 -5.20 -32.88
C MET A 1 14.97 -4.55 -31.99
N ALA A 2 13.70 -4.40 -32.39
CA ALA A 2 12.66 -3.98 -31.49
C ALA A 2 12.49 -5.05 -30.39
N PRO A 3 12.21 -4.67 -29.13
CA PRO A 3 11.99 -5.63 -28.06
C PRO A 3 10.82 -6.55 -28.42
N GLU A 4 11.04 -7.86 -28.27
CA GLU A 4 10.00 -8.86 -28.53
C GLU A 4 8.97 -8.81 -27.42
N THR A 5 7.73 -8.45 -27.75
CA THR A 5 6.63 -8.41 -26.81
C THR A 5 5.66 -9.54 -27.11
N THR A 6 5.39 -10.38 -26.13
CA THR A 6 4.45 -11.49 -26.22
C THR A 6 3.30 -11.27 -25.24
N VAL A 7 2.07 -11.17 -25.75
CA VAL A 7 0.87 -11.15 -24.90
C VAL A 7 0.66 -12.55 -24.30
N ILE A 8 0.61 -12.61 -22.97
CA ILE A 8 0.39 -13.84 -22.22
C ILE A 8 -1.11 -14.08 -22.00
N GLU A 9 -1.81 -13.03 -21.58
CA GLU A 9 -3.25 -13.07 -21.37
C GLU A 9 -3.85 -11.66 -21.52
N ARG A 10 -5.05 -11.60 -22.07
CA ARG A 10 -5.86 -10.38 -22.19
C ARG A 10 -7.23 -10.68 -21.64
N VAL A 11 -7.73 -9.87 -20.71
CA VAL A 11 -9.02 -10.02 -20.08
C VAL A 11 -9.76 -8.69 -20.02
N VAL A 12 -11.06 -8.75 -19.91
CA VAL A 12 -11.88 -7.61 -19.51
C VAL A 12 -12.07 -7.72 -18.00
N GLY A 13 -11.45 -6.81 -17.28
CA GLY A 13 -11.52 -6.72 -15.82
C GLY A 13 -12.58 -5.72 -15.35
N SER A 14 -12.54 -5.38 -14.08
CA SER A 14 -13.48 -4.48 -13.42
C SER A 14 -13.38 -3.03 -13.92
N CYS A 15 -12.18 -2.59 -14.32
CA CYS A 15 -11.91 -1.24 -14.82
C CYS A 15 -11.62 -1.18 -16.33
N GLY A 16 -11.97 -2.23 -17.10
CA GLY A 16 -11.73 -2.30 -18.53
C GLY A 16 -10.73 -3.39 -18.91
N GLU A 17 -10.00 -3.18 -20.03
CA GLU A 17 -9.06 -4.17 -20.52
C GLU A 17 -7.82 -4.25 -19.62
N LEU A 18 -7.43 -5.47 -19.25
CA LEU A 18 -6.21 -5.76 -18.53
C LEU A 18 -5.37 -6.80 -19.31
N VAL A 19 -4.09 -6.50 -19.52
CA VAL A 19 -3.17 -7.34 -20.27
C VAL A 19 -1.96 -7.70 -19.43
N LEU A 20 -1.67 -9.00 -19.32
CA LEU A 20 -0.38 -9.50 -18.89
C LEU A 20 0.43 -9.82 -20.15
N GLN A 21 1.57 -9.19 -20.30
CA GLN A 21 2.51 -9.45 -21.39
C GLN A 21 3.93 -9.69 -20.89
N ARG A 22 4.78 -10.23 -21.78
CA ARG A 22 6.20 -10.42 -21.53
C ARG A 22 7.00 -9.63 -22.54
N ARG A 23 7.94 -8.81 -22.05
CA ARG A 23 8.89 -8.04 -22.86
C ARG A 23 10.29 -8.24 -22.33
N ASP A 24 11.23 -8.63 -23.19
CA ASP A 24 12.64 -8.86 -22.83
C ASP A 24 12.81 -9.76 -21.57
N GLY A 25 11.96 -10.77 -21.45
CA GLY A 25 12.01 -11.70 -20.31
C GLY A 25 11.24 -11.25 -19.07
N HIS A 26 10.77 -10.00 -19.00
CA HIS A 26 10.03 -9.42 -17.88
C HIS A 26 8.54 -9.41 -18.14
N TYR A 27 7.74 -9.62 -17.09
CA TYR A 27 6.30 -9.43 -17.17
C TYR A 27 5.96 -7.95 -17.00
N GLU A 28 4.95 -7.52 -17.75
CA GLU A 28 4.37 -6.18 -17.69
C GLU A 28 2.86 -6.30 -17.57
N MET A 29 2.25 -5.45 -16.74
CA MET A 29 0.81 -5.27 -16.65
C MET A 29 0.41 -3.96 -17.32
N VAL A 30 -0.60 -4.03 -18.18
CA VAL A 30 -1.13 -2.88 -18.92
C VAL A 30 -2.63 -2.84 -18.73
N ALA A 31 -3.20 -1.72 -18.31
CA ALA A 31 -4.64 -1.50 -18.18
C ALA A 31 -5.10 -0.42 -19.18
N ASN A 32 -6.11 -0.72 -19.99
CA ASN A 32 -6.66 0.19 -21.00
C ASN A 32 -5.57 0.86 -21.88
N GLY A 33 -4.53 0.10 -22.23
CA GLY A 33 -3.39 0.60 -23.00
C GLY A 33 -2.36 1.42 -22.22
N VAL A 34 -2.56 1.64 -20.92
CA VAL A 34 -1.63 2.35 -20.03
C VAL A 34 -0.78 1.34 -19.26
N PHE A 35 0.53 1.54 -19.27
CA PHE A 35 1.46 0.76 -18.46
C PHE A 35 1.19 1.00 -16.97
N LEU A 36 1.04 -0.08 -16.20
CA LEU A 36 0.88 -0.01 -14.76
C LEU A 36 2.19 -0.33 -14.03
N MET A 37 2.76 -1.49 -14.33
CA MET A 37 3.95 -1.97 -13.62
C MET A 37 4.66 -3.08 -14.41
N ASP A 38 5.89 -3.40 -13.99
CA ASP A 38 6.65 -4.54 -14.50
C ASP A 38 7.48 -5.24 -13.40
N THR A 39 8.17 -6.30 -13.79
CA THR A 39 9.01 -7.09 -12.87
C THR A 39 10.47 -6.63 -12.80
N ARG A 40 10.84 -5.51 -13.43
CA ARG A 40 12.21 -4.96 -13.47
C ARG A 40 12.50 -4.07 -12.26
N VAL A 41 11.57 -3.20 -11.95
CA VAL A 41 11.71 -2.21 -10.88
C VAL A 41 10.74 -2.56 -9.76
N ARG A 42 11.29 -2.84 -8.58
CA ARG A 42 10.52 -3.24 -7.39
C ARG A 42 10.97 -2.55 -6.10
N ARG A 43 11.97 -1.64 -6.23
CA ARG A 43 12.63 -1.06 -5.05
C ARG A 43 11.68 -0.23 -4.19
N SER A 44 10.84 0.57 -4.83
CA SER A 44 9.88 1.42 -4.13
C SER A 44 8.77 0.61 -3.45
N GLU A 45 8.24 -0.42 -4.11
CA GLU A 45 7.26 -1.35 -3.52
C GLU A 45 7.82 -2.07 -2.27
N LEU A 46 9.06 -2.59 -2.36
CA LEU A 46 9.72 -3.23 -1.23
C LEU A 46 9.93 -2.27 -0.08
N LEU A 47 10.41 -1.05 -0.37
CA LEU A 47 10.71 -0.04 0.64
C LEU A 47 9.43 0.47 1.32
N GLN A 48 8.34 0.64 0.57
CA GLN A 48 7.04 1.04 1.11
C GLN A 48 6.62 0.13 2.26
N VAL A 49 6.65 -1.17 2.02
CA VAL A 49 6.17 -2.17 2.96
C VAL A 49 7.14 -2.37 4.12
N THR A 50 8.45 -2.41 3.85
CA THR A 50 9.45 -2.56 4.92
C THR A 50 9.50 -1.34 5.82
N ALA A 51 9.36 -0.12 5.27
CA ALA A 51 9.30 1.10 6.07
C ALA A 51 8.08 1.13 7.01
N ALA A 52 6.95 0.58 6.58
CA ALA A 52 5.77 0.42 7.43
C ALA A 52 6.00 -0.67 8.50
N ALA A 53 6.53 -1.83 8.10
CA ALA A 53 6.76 -2.97 8.99
C ALA A 53 7.77 -2.67 10.10
N ASP A 54 8.82 -1.91 9.80
CA ASP A 54 9.84 -1.47 10.78
C ASP A 54 9.28 -0.54 11.87
N ARG A 55 8.10 0.06 11.63
CA ARG A 55 7.52 1.11 12.49
C ARG A 55 6.23 0.71 13.18
N MET A 56 5.61 -0.38 12.77
CA MET A 56 4.39 -0.89 13.41
C MET A 56 4.74 -1.80 14.60
N PRO A 57 3.85 -1.93 15.60
CA PRO A 57 4.05 -2.86 16.72
C PRO A 57 3.96 -4.32 16.26
N PRO A 58 4.91 -5.20 16.65
CA PRO A 58 4.85 -6.63 16.36
C PRO A 58 4.02 -7.42 17.41
N PRO A 59 3.34 -8.52 17.03
CA PRO A 59 3.11 -8.99 15.67
C PRO A 59 2.02 -8.16 14.98
N GLY A 60 2.36 -7.51 13.88
CA GLY A 60 1.48 -6.54 13.25
C GLY A 60 0.51 -7.14 12.24
N ARG A 61 -0.64 -6.49 12.10
CA ARG A 61 -1.67 -6.74 11.09
C ARG A 61 -1.55 -5.68 10.00
N MET A 62 -1.12 -6.10 8.83
CA MET A 62 -0.88 -5.20 7.71
C MET A 62 -1.96 -5.36 6.65
N LEU A 63 -2.40 -4.25 6.06
CA LEU A 63 -3.17 -4.23 4.82
C LEU A 63 -2.28 -3.79 3.68
N ILE A 64 -2.33 -4.51 2.58
CA ILE A 64 -1.75 -4.15 1.29
C ILE A 64 -2.91 -3.94 0.32
N GLY A 65 -3.10 -2.69 -0.10
CA GLY A 65 -4.05 -2.31 -1.14
C GLY A 65 -3.36 -2.24 -2.49
N GLY A 66 -3.77 -3.11 -3.40
CA GLY A 66 -3.09 -3.41 -4.65
C GLY A 66 -2.08 -4.55 -4.49
N LEU A 67 -2.21 -5.60 -5.31
CA LEU A 67 -1.31 -6.76 -5.27
C LEU A 67 -0.18 -6.65 -6.31
N GLY A 68 -0.50 -6.14 -7.49
CA GLY A 68 0.44 -6.06 -8.60
C GLY A 68 1.11 -7.40 -8.90
N VAL A 69 2.44 -7.43 -8.93
CA VAL A 69 3.23 -8.67 -9.11
C VAL A 69 3.41 -9.45 -7.80
N GLY A 70 3.03 -8.85 -6.65
CA GLY A 70 3.14 -9.48 -5.34
C GLY A 70 4.48 -9.27 -4.64
N PHE A 71 5.33 -8.37 -5.12
CA PHE A 71 6.62 -8.08 -4.48
C PHE A 71 6.46 -7.42 -3.11
N ALA A 72 5.52 -6.49 -2.96
CA ALA A 72 5.18 -5.87 -1.68
C ALA A 72 4.75 -6.94 -0.66
N LEU A 73 3.88 -7.87 -1.07
CA LEU A 73 3.45 -8.98 -0.22
C LEU A 73 4.61 -9.89 0.20
N ALA A 74 5.47 -10.29 -0.75
CA ALA A 74 6.64 -11.11 -0.47
C ALA A 74 7.59 -10.42 0.52
N ALA A 75 7.80 -9.11 0.38
CA ALA A 75 8.62 -8.31 1.30
C ALA A 75 7.99 -8.24 2.70
N ALA A 76 6.67 -8.03 2.81
CA ALA A 76 5.96 -8.06 4.08
C ALA A 76 6.16 -9.39 4.80
N LEU A 77 5.96 -10.50 4.09
CA LEU A 77 6.08 -11.84 4.66
C LEU A 77 7.49 -12.21 5.09
N ALA A 78 8.52 -11.61 4.49
CA ALA A 78 9.90 -11.76 4.90
C ALA A 78 10.24 -11.00 6.20
N HIS A 79 9.43 -10.00 6.59
CA HIS A 79 9.65 -9.25 7.81
C HIS A 79 9.16 -10.02 9.06
N PRO A 80 10.00 -10.16 10.12
CA PRO A 80 9.67 -10.98 11.28
C PRO A 80 8.53 -10.42 12.13
N GLY A 81 8.28 -9.10 12.05
CA GLY A 81 7.21 -8.42 12.79
C GLY A 81 5.81 -8.64 12.21
N ILE A 82 5.66 -9.28 11.06
CA ILE A 82 4.37 -9.51 10.42
C ILE A 82 3.65 -10.73 11.00
N GLY A 83 2.49 -10.50 11.61
CA GLY A 83 1.59 -11.53 12.12
C GLY A 83 0.49 -11.94 11.13
N GLU A 84 -0.10 -10.96 10.45
CA GLU A 84 -1.16 -11.17 9.46
C GLU A 84 -1.09 -10.11 8.36
N VAL A 85 -1.40 -10.51 7.11
CA VAL A 85 -1.48 -9.60 5.96
C VAL A 85 -2.83 -9.76 5.27
N HIS A 86 -3.60 -8.68 5.22
CA HIS A 86 -4.77 -8.55 4.37
C HIS A 86 -4.34 -7.98 3.01
N VAL A 87 -4.54 -8.73 1.95
CA VAL A 87 -4.29 -8.29 0.57
C VAL A 87 -5.62 -7.97 -0.09
N LEU A 88 -5.81 -6.73 -0.48
CA LEU A 88 -6.96 -6.31 -1.26
C LEU A 88 -6.56 -6.11 -2.71
N GLU A 89 -7.21 -6.86 -3.60
CA GLU A 89 -7.02 -6.74 -5.03
C GLU A 89 -8.40 -6.75 -5.71
N TRP A 90 -8.67 -5.75 -6.53
CA TRP A 90 -9.97 -5.62 -7.19
C TRP A 90 -10.09 -6.45 -8.46
N GLU A 91 -8.95 -6.72 -9.12
CA GLU A 91 -8.93 -7.46 -10.38
C GLU A 91 -8.71 -8.97 -10.15
N PRO A 92 -9.73 -9.80 -10.38
CA PRO A 92 -9.62 -11.26 -10.21
C PRO A 92 -8.51 -11.88 -11.06
N ALA A 93 -8.20 -11.26 -12.21
CA ALA A 93 -7.11 -11.68 -13.08
C ALA A 93 -5.74 -11.55 -12.40
N VAL A 94 -5.50 -10.46 -11.67
CA VAL A 94 -4.24 -10.23 -10.93
C VAL A 94 -4.06 -11.29 -9.85
N LEU A 95 -5.11 -11.61 -9.11
CA LEU A 95 -5.09 -12.70 -8.12
C LEU A 95 -4.76 -14.06 -8.77
N ARG A 96 -5.39 -14.35 -9.91
CA ARG A 96 -5.15 -15.58 -10.66
C ARG A 96 -3.72 -15.65 -11.20
N TRP A 97 -3.19 -14.55 -11.74
CA TRP A 97 -1.81 -14.50 -12.22
C TRP A 97 -0.81 -14.72 -11.08
N ASN A 98 -1.04 -14.15 -9.90
CA ASN A 98 -0.18 -14.33 -8.73
C ASN A 98 -0.25 -15.74 -8.14
N ARG A 99 -1.37 -16.47 -8.29
CA ARG A 99 -1.46 -17.91 -7.94
C ARG A 99 -0.85 -18.82 -8.99
N GLY A 100 -0.50 -18.31 -10.15
CA GLY A 100 0.02 -19.08 -11.28
C GLY A 100 1.35 -18.55 -11.81
N ARG A 101 1.30 -17.81 -12.92
CA ARG A 101 2.50 -17.41 -13.66
C ARG A 101 3.45 -16.49 -12.90
N LEU A 102 2.94 -15.67 -11.98
CA LEU A 102 3.75 -14.75 -11.19
C LEU A 102 4.21 -15.36 -9.85
N ALA A 103 3.60 -16.46 -9.40
CA ALA A 103 3.96 -17.12 -8.13
C ALA A 103 5.47 -17.42 -7.99
N PRO A 104 6.19 -17.91 -9.03
CA PRO A 104 7.64 -18.13 -8.91
C PRO A 104 8.45 -16.85 -8.69
N LEU A 105 7.93 -15.67 -9.05
CA LEU A 105 8.62 -14.39 -8.91
C LEU A 105 8.48 -13.79 -7.50
N ASN A 106 7.38 -14.10 -6.82
CA ASN A 106 7.06 -13.59 -5.49
C ASN A 106 7.12 -14.68 -4.38
N GLY A 107 7.66 -15.87 -4.71
CA GLY A 107 7.82 -16.97 -3.76
C GLY A 107 6.50 -17.59 -3.30
N ASP A 108 5.48 -17.61 -4.16
CA ASP A 108 4.12 -18.10 -3.87
C ASP A 108 3.50 -17.43 -2.63
N ALA A 109 3.70 -16.12 -2.55
CA ALA A 109 3.35 -15.32 -1.36
C ALA A 109 1.87 -15.42 -0.97
N LEU A 110 0.94 -15.58 -1.95
CA LEU A 110 -0.49 -15.78 -1.65
C LEU A 110 -0.80 -17.11 -0.94
N GLY A 111 0.11 -18.08 -0.97
CA GLY A 111 0.00 -19.37 -0.27
C GLY A 111 0.40 -19.31 1.21
N ASP A 112 1.01 -18.22 1.69
CA ASP A 112 1.42 -18.11 3.09
C ASP A 112 0.21 -18.07 4.04
N ARG A 113 0.26 -18.85 5.14
CA ARG A 113 -0.84 -18.96 6.11
C ARG A 113 -1.23 -17.65 6.80
N ARG A 114 -0.36 -16.67 6.81
CA ARG A 114 -0.60 -15.32 7.36
C ARG A 114 -1.42 -14.45 6.44
N VAL A 115 -1.58 -14.83 5.17
CA VAL A 115 -2.26 -14.03 4.15
C VAL A 115 -3.76 -14.26 4.15
N ARG A 116 -4.52 -13.17 4.11
CA ARG A 116 -5.96 -13.12 3.87
C ARG A 116 -6.21 -12.34 2.59
N THR A 117 -6.55 -13.05 1.53
CA THR A 117 -6.82 -12.45 0.23
C THR A 117 -8.27 -12.01 0.13
N HIS A 118 -8.50 -10.77 -0.28
CA HIS A 118 -9.82 -10.19 -0.53
C HIS A 118 -9.89 -9.71 -1.98
N GLU A 119 -10.82 -10.29 -2.75
CA GLU A 119 -11.23 -9.74 -4.03
C GLU A 119 -12.22 -8.62 -3.75
N ALA A 120 -11.72 -7.40 -3.58
CA ALA A 120 -12.50 -6.28 -3.09
C ALA A 120 -11.90 -4.92 -3.49
N ASP A 121 -12.79 -3.94 -3.59
CA ASP A 121 -12.43 -2.53 -3.66
C ASP A 121 -11.93 -2.05 -2.29
N VAL A 122 -10.72 -1.49 -2.27
CA VAL A 122 -10.05 -1.00 -1.05
C VAL A 122 -10.85 0.13 -0.37
N VAL A 123 -11.49 1.00 -1.13
CA VAL A 123 -12.33 2.10 -0.61
C VAL A 123 -13.48 1.54 0.21
N GLN A 124 -14.22 0.61 -0.37
CA GLN A 124 -15.38 0.00 0.28
C GLN A 124 -14.97 -0.87 1.49
N TRP A 125 -13.84 -1.54 1.39
CA TRP A 125 -13.34 -2.38 2.46
C TRP A 125 -12.91 -1.53 3.67
N LEU A 126 -12.10 -0.48 3.45
CA LEU A 126 -11.66 0.44 4.52
C LEU A 126 -12.83 1.15 5.19
N ALA A 127 -13.84 1.55 4.43
CA ALA A 127 -15.03 2.19 4.99
C ALA A 127 -15.74 1.32 6.04
N LYS A 128 -15.71 -0.01 5.87
CA LYS A 128 -16.36 -1.01 6.74
C LYS A 128 -15.42 -1.59 7.79
N ALA A 129 -14.11 -1.42 7.67
CA ALA A 129 -13.13 -1.99 8.58
C ALA A 129 -13.31 -1.44 10.02
N PRO A 130 -13.19 -2.28 11.05
CA PRO A 130 -13.29 -1.83 12.44
C PRO A 130 -12.18 -0.83 12.81
N ALA A 131 -12.49 0.07 13.75
CA ALA A 131 -11.49 0.99 14.30
C ALA A 131 -10.37 0.19 15.01
N GLY A 132 -9.11 0.61 14.82
CA GLY A 132 -7.94 -0.01 15.46
C GLY A 132 -7.68 -1.46 15.03
N SER A 133 -8.24 -1.89 13.88
CA SER A 133 -8.12 -3.27 13.43
C SER A 133 -6.81 -3.58 12.68
N LEU A 134 -6.06 -2.57 12.26
CA LEU A 134 -4.80 -2.70 11.52
C LEU A 134 -3.66 -1.94 12.19
N ASP A 135 -2.45 -2.44 12.03
CA ASP A 135 -1.23 -1.82 12.54
C ASP A 135 -0.42 -1.16 11.41
N ALA A 136 -0.66 -1.56 10.16
CA ALA A 136 -0.16 -0.87 8.98
C ALA A 136 -1.17 -0.91 7.83
N ILE A 137 -1.20 0.16 7.02
CA ILE A 137 -1.92 0.25 5.75
C ILE A 137 -0.92 0.71 4.69
N CYS A 138 -0.72 -0.11 3.64
CA CYS A 138 0.12 0.20 2.50
C CYS A 138 -0.76 0.30 1.25
N LEU A 139 -0.87 1.51 0.67
CA LEU A 139 -1.68 1.77 -0.52
C LEU A 139 -0.79 1.97 -1.74
N ASP A 140 -0.97 1.09 -2.73
CA ASP A 140 -0.33 1.12 -4.04
C ASP A 140 -1.36 0.68 -5.09
N VAL A 141 -2.41 1.51 -5.26
CA VAL A 141 -3.56 1.21 -6.13
C VAL A 141 -3.66 2.11 -7.36
N ASP A 142 -2.87 3.19 -7.39
CA ASP A 142 -2.85 4.20 -8.44
C ASP A 142 -1.40 4.67 -8.69
N ASN A 143 -1.16 5.38 -9.78
CA ASN A 143 0.13 6.08 -10.00
C ASN A 143 0.25 7.36 -9.14
N GLY A 144 -0.59 7.52 -8.14
CA GLY A 144 -0.69 8.67 -7.25
C GLY A 144 -2.04 9.38 -7.38
N PRO A 145 -2.29 10.42 -6.56
CA PRO A 145 -3.59 11.09 -6.49
C PRO A 145 -4.01 11.81 -7.77
N GLU A 146 -3.05 12.14 -8.65
CA GLU A 146 -3.30 12.81 -9.94
C GLU A 146 -3.55 11.82 -11.08
N TRP A 147 -3.21 10.53 -10.89
CA TRP A 147 -3.30 9.49 -11.93
C TRP A 147 -3.99 8.24 -11.38
N LEU A 148 -5.31 8.31 -11.33
CA LEU A 148 -6.16 7.29 -10.75
C LEU A 148 -6.45 6.17 -11.75
N VAL A 149 -6.32 4.92 -11.33
CA VAL A 149 -6.78 3.74 -12.06
C VAL A 149 -8.31 3.69 -12.07
N SER A 150 -8.92 4.11 -10.96
CA SER A 150 -10.37 4.27 -10.85
C SER A 150 -10.72 5.64 -10.25
N PRO A 151 -11.71 6.37 -10.81
CA PRO A 151 -12.15 7.65 -10.23
C PRO A 151 -12.55 7.56 -8.76
N GLY A 152 -13.07 6.41 -8.31
CA GLY A 152 -13.45 6.16 -6.93
C GLY A 152 -12.28 6.23 -5.95
N ASN A 153 -11.06 5.96 -6.42
CA ASN A 153 -9.85 5.99 -5.60
C ASN A 153 -9.48 7.40 -5.12
N ALA A 154 -10.00 8.46 -5.76
CA ALA A 154 -9.82 9.85 -5.28
C ALA A 154 -10.19 10.00 -3.80
N TRP A 155 -11.14 9.21 -3.32
CA TRP A 155 -11.55 9.19 -1.92
C TRP A 155 -10.41 8.82 -0.96
N LEU A 156 -9.51 7.92 -1.34
CA LEU A 156 -8.37 7.48 -0.51
C LEU A 156 -7.45 8.64 -0.15
N TYR A 157 -7.30 9.59 -1.07
CA TYR A 157 -6.42 10.76 -0.96
C TYR A 157 -7.13 12.00 -0.42
N ALA A 158 -8.45 11.93 -0.25
CA ALA A 158 -9.26 13.00 0.33
C ALA A 158 -9.26 12.95 1.87
N HIS A 159 -9.71 14.03 2.52
CA HIS A 159 -9.81 14.09 3.99
C HIS A 159 -10.61 12.94 4.59
N GLU A 160 -11.66 12.49 3.91
CA GLU A 160 -12.51 11.41 4.40
C GLU A 160 -11.79 10.04 4.39
N GLY A 161 -11.06 9.73 3.32
CA GLY A 161 -10.26 8.52 3.21
C GLY A 161 -9.12 8.50 4.23
N LEU A 162 -8.38 9.61 4.37
CA LEU A 162 -7.29 9.73 5.34
C LEU A 162 -7.80 9.63 6.80
N ARG A 163 -8.94 10.25 7.09
CA ARG A 163 -9.61 10.09 8.40
C ARG A 163 -10.03 8.65 8.64
N THR A 164 -10.53 7.97 7.61
CA THR A 164 -10.92 6.55 7.72
C THR A 164 -9.70 5.68 7.93
N ALA A 165 -8.60 5.89 7.20
CA ALA A 165 -7.34 5.19 7.42
C ALA A 165 -6.83 5.41 8.86
N ALA A 166 -6.84 6.65 9.35
CA ALA A 166 -6.47 6.98 10.73
C ALA A 166 -7.36 6.27 11.77
N ARG A 167 -8.66 6.13 11.51
CA ARG A 167 -9.60 5.41 12.37
C ARG A 167 -9.34 3.91 12.40
N VAL A 168 -9.02 3.32 11.26
CA VAL A 168 -8.80 1.87 11.11
C VAL A 168 -7.46 1.45 11.71
N LEU A 169 -6.47 2.33 11.70
CA LEU A 169 -5.18 2.09 12.30
C LEU A 169 -5.26 2.06 13.84
N SER A 170 -4.41 1.21 14.43
CA SER A 170 -4.11 1.24 15.87
C SER A 170 -3.41 2.56 16.24
N PRO A 171 -3.35 2.95 17.53
CA PRO A 171 -2.75 4.23 17.96
C PRO A 171 -1.30 4.44 17.50
N ASP A 172 -0.53 3.37 17.35
CA ASP A 172 0.85 3.37 16.86
C ASP A 172 0.94 2.90 15.41
N GLY A 173 -0.19 2.87 14.70
CA GLY A 173 -0.29 2.37 13.34
C GLY A 173 0.34 3.31 12.30
N VAL A 174 0.69 2.73 11.15
CA VAL A 174 1.41 3.37 10.05
C VAL A 174 0.59 3.33 8.78
N LEU A 175 0.48 4.48 8.10
CA LEU A 175 -0.04 4.56 6.73
C LEU A 175 1.12 4.83 5.77
N THR A 176 1.24 4.04 4.70
CA THR A 176 2.09 4.38 3.56
C THR A 176 1.27 4.49 2.28
N ILE A 177 1.59 5.49 1.46
CA ILE A 177 1.00 5.70 0.14
C ILE A 177 2.13 5.83 -0.86
N TRP A 178 2.12 5.00 -1.90
CA TRP A 178 3.05 5.13 -3.02
C TRP A 178 2.51 6.11 -4.07
N SER A 179 3.42 6.82 -4.72
CA SER A 179 3.11 7.72 -5.85
C SER A 179 4.28 7.77 -6.83
N ALA A 180 3.99 7.80 -8.12
CA ALA A 180 4.98 7.96 -9.19
C ALA A 180 5.56 9.38 -9.28
N ALA A 181 5.09 10.32 -8.48
CA ALA A 181 5.54 11.71 -8.46
C ALA A 181 5.33 12.36 -7.09
N ARG A 182 5.96 13.52 -6.88
CA ARG A 182 5.77 14.34 -5.68
C ARG A 182 4.34 14.86 -5.58
N THR A 183 3.75 14.75 -4.39
CA THR A 183 2.35 15.12 -4.11
C THR A 183 2.25 16.05 -2.89
N PRO A 184 2.75 17.31 -2.95
CA PRO A 184 2.80 18.20 -1.78
C PRO A 184 1.42 18.46 -1.17
N ALA A 185 0.39 18.56 -1.98
CA ALA A 185 -0.98 18.78 -1.50
C ALA A 185 -1.49 17.60 -0.65
N LEU A 186 -1.11 16.37 -1.01
CA LEU A 186 -1.44 15.19 -0.20
C LEU A 186 -0.68 15.18 1.12
N VAL A 187 0.61 15.55 1.12
CA VAL A 187 1.43 15.66 2.34
C VAL A 187 0.79 16.63 3.33
N VAL A 188 0.39 17.83 2.86
CA VAL A 188 -0.32 18.82 3.71
C VAL A 188 -1.59 18.22 4.31
N ARG A 189 -2.38 17.54 3.50
CA ARG A 189 -3.63 16.90 3.93
C ARG A 189 -3.39 15.78 4.94
N MET A 190 -2.32 14.98 4.75
CA MET A 190 -1.95 13.92 5.69
C MET A 190 -1.59 14.48 7.08
N HIS A 191 -0.92 15.63 7.17
CA HIS A 191 -0.62 16.28 8.45
C HIS A 191 -1.86 16.68 9.26
N GLU A 192 -3.02 16.82 8.65
CA GLU A 192 -4.27 17.08 9.37
C GLU A 192 -4.78 15.84 10.10
N HIS A 193 -4.43 14.66 9.63
CA HIS A 193 -4.91 13.37 10.15
C HIS A 193 -3.87 12.55 10.90
N PHE A 194 -2.58 12.90 10.78
CA PHE A 194 -1.46 12.21 11.40
C PHE A 194 -0.51 13.21 12.09
N THR A 195 0.19 12.76 13.12
CA THR A 195 1.14 13.62 13.86
C THR A 195 2.48 13.77 13.15
N GLU A 196 2.89 12.75 12.42
CA GLU A 196 4.16 12.69 11.70
C GLU A 196 3.89 12.26 10.26
N VAL A 197 4.51 12.95 9.30
CA VAL A 197 4.47 12.60 7.87
C VAL A 197 5.87 12.76 7.30
N ASP A 198 6.43 11.67 6.83
CA ASP A 198 7.71 11.60 6.15
C ASP A 198 7.51 11.39 4.64
N VAL A 199 8.42 11.94 3.84
CA VAL A 199 8.46 11.76 2.39
C VAL A 199 9.77 11.06 2.03
N ILE A 200 9.68 9.86 1.46
CA ILE A 200 10.85 9.06 1.05
C ILE A 200 10.89 9.03 -0.47
N GLU A 201 11.92 9.61 -1.06
CA GLU A 201 12.14 9.60 -2.51
C GLU A 201 13.00 8.40 -2.91
N VAL A 202 12.55 7.67 -3.94
CA VAL A 202 13.23 6.49 -4.48
C VAL A 202 13.60 6.74 -5.93
N SER A 203 14.89 6.85 -6.21
CA SER A 203 15.38 7.08 -7.59
C SER A 203 15.02 5.91 -8.51
N VAL A 204 14.42 6.21 -9.66
CA VAL A 204 14.01 5.25 -10.69
C VAL A 204 14.89 5.28 -11.95
N GLY A 205 16.04 5.94 -11.87
CA GLY A 205 17.04 6.01 -12.96
C GLY A 205 16.75 7.05 -14.04
N ARG A 206 15.52 7.32 -14.42
CA ARG A 206 15.11 8.39 -15.35
C ARG A 206 13.72 8.91 -14.95
N GLY A 207 13.54 10.23 -15.02
CA GLY A 207 12.29 10.89 -14.66
C GLY A 207 12.28 11.39 -13.22
N GLU A 208 11.09 11.71 -12.70
CA GLU A 208 10.90 12.01 -11.29
C GLU A 208 11.07 10.75 -10.44
N PRO A 209 11.51 10.89 -9.17
CA PRO A 209 11.60 9.75 -8.27
C PRO A 209 10.20 9.24 -7.90
N ASP A 210 10.08 7.94 -7.66
CA ASP A 210 8.95 7.40 -6.91
C ASP A 210 8.94 8.00 -5.50
N VAL A 211 7.77 8.19 -4.94
CA VAL A 211 7.60 8.78 -3.62
C VAL A 211 6.79 7.84 -2.73
N ILE A 212 7.28 7.59 -1.53
CA ILE A 212 6.54 6.93 -0.48
C ILE A 212 6.21 7.98 0.58
N LEU A 213 4.93 8.25 0.77
CA LEU A 213 4.43 9.05 1.88
C LEU A 213 4.20 8.12 3.06
N LEU A 214 4.83 8.40 4.19
CA LEU A 214 4.73 7.59 5.40
C LEU A 214 4.17 8.47 6.53
N ALA A 215 3.02 8.07 7.10
CA ALA A 215 2.35 8.79 8.18
C ALA A 215 2.21 7.93 9.42
N ARG A 216 2.37 8.54 10.60
CA ARG A 216 2.27 7.91 11.93
C ARG A 216 1.48 8.76 12.91
N GLY A 217 1.05 8.11 13.99
CA GLY A 217 0.31 8.76 15.06
C GLY A 217 -1.05 9.28 14.57
N PRO A 218 -1.97 8.38 14.20
CA PRO A 218 -3.28 8.76 13.70
C PRO A 218 -4.02 9.64 14.70
N ARG A 219 -4.60 10.76 14.22
CA ARG A 219 -5.42 11.69 15.01
C ARG A 219 -6.86 11.19 15.04
N ILE A 220 -7.20 10.40 16.03
CA ILE A 220 -8.57 9.88 16.20
C ILE A 220 -9.38 10.93 16.96
N SER A 221 -10.29 11.61 16.26
CA SER A 221 -11.21 12.56 16.88
C SER A 221 -12.08 11.82 17.91
N GLY A 222 -11.94 12.16 19.22
CA GLY A 222 -12.77 11.61 20.30
C GLY A 222 -12.05 10.77 21.37
N VAL A 223 -10.77 10.41 21.19
CA VAL A 223 -9.98 9.79 22.26
C VAL A 223 -9.03 10.84 22.85
N ALA A 224 -9.46 11.48 23.93
CA ALA A 224 -8.54 12.25 24.76
C ALA A 224 -7.46 11.27 25.25
N ARG A 225 -6.19 11.50 24.91
CA ARG A 225 -5.07 10.78 25.55
C ARG A 225 -5.18 11.11 27.05
N SER A 226 -5.43 10.10 27.88
CA SER A 226 -5.32 10.24 29.33
C SER A 226 -3.91 10.74 29.64
N GLY A 227 -3.83 12.01 30.03
CA GLY A 227 -2.56 12.69 30.28
C GLY A 227 -1.76 11.92 31.32
N SER A 228 -0.50 11.69 31.02
CA SER A 228 0.54 11.38 32.01
C SER A 228 0.51 12.49 33.06
N THR A 229 0.05 12.19 34.25
CA THR A 229 0.12 13.06 35.40
C THR A 229 1.59 13.32 35.72
N ALA A 230 2.04 14.53 35.47
CA ALA A 230 3.33 15.01 35.94
C ALA A 230 3.33 14.92 37.48
N SER A 231 4.20 14.07 38.01
CA SER A 231 4.52 14.01 39.43
C SER A 231 5.21 15.32 39.79
N GLY A 232 4.56 16.12 40.61
CA GLY A 232 5.12 17.34 41.18
C GLY A 232 6.30 17.04 42.11
N PRO A 233 7.21 18.00 42.36
CA PRO A 233 8.41 17.80 43.15
C PRO A 233 8.04 17.63 44.64
N THR A 234 8.49 16.52 45.22
CA THR A 234 8.47 16.29 46.68
C THR A 234 9.46 17.22 47.33
N ARG A 235 9.03 18.17 48.13
CA ARG A 235 9.85 18.89 49.09
C ARG A 235 10.21 17.94 50.25
N ILE A 236 11.48 17.84 50.52
CA ILE A 236 12.00 17.27 51.78
C ILE A 236 12.45 18.46 52.62
N ASP A 237 11.85 18.61 53.79
CA ASP A 237 12.36 19.46 54.90
C ASP A 237 13.51 18.74 55.60
#